data_9f683e6a8637bccec4259939d889ee38
#
_entry.id   9f683e6a8637bccec4259939d889ee38
#
_cell.length_a   1.000
_cell.length_b   1.000
_cell.length_c   1.000
_cell.angle_alpha   90.00
_cell.angle_beta   90.00
_cell.angle_gamma   90.00
#
_symmetry.space_group_name_H-M   'P 1'
#
loop_
_entity.id
_entity.type
_entity.pdbx_description
1 polymer ?
#
loop_
_entity_poly.entity_id
_entity_poly.type
_entity_poly.pdbx_seq_one_letter_code
_entity_poly.pdbx_strand_id
1 'polypeptide(L)'
;LVFRGQGIKLTSYVAKVCREKGTLMPDLEKSSDNDGYEGAIVLPPKCAMYGENPVACVDYSSLYPSIAKGWNLSPNSKVWTKNYDLQGKLIKINDKKVTDKNLKKLEEETQKYDNIEGYQYIEVEFDSFETIQRYTAKGKLGKKDKVKSGTKVCRWAQFPNGQEGIIPCIIGDLLKARKETRVKAESEPDPFIANVLDKRQLGYKVTANSLYGQMGSS
;
A
#
# COMPACT_ATOMS: atom_id res chain seq x y z
N LEU A 1 -12.25 17.37 13.61
CA LEU A 1 -11.81 16.08 13.01
C LEU A 1 -12.86 14.97 13.11
N VAL A 2 -13.69 14.90 14.18
CA VAL A 2 -14.65 13.79 14.41
C VAL A 2 -15.60 13.63 13.23
N PHE A 3 -16.11 14.70 12.65
CA PHE A 3 -17.05 14.71 11.52
C PHE A 3 -16.36 14.78 10.14
N ARG A 4 -15.04 14.73 10.09
CA ARG A 4 -14.30 14.74 8.82
C ARG A 4 -14.14 13.32 8.26
N GLY A 5 -13.94 13.22 6.95
CA GLY A 5 -13.68 11.96 6.26
C GLY A 5 -12.41 11.25 6.74
N GLN A 6 -12.30 9.96 6.47
CA GLN A 6 -11.16 9.13 6.90
C GLN A 6 -9.82 9.64 6.38
N GLY A 7 -9.76 10.19 5.17
CA GLY A 7 -8.53 10.72 4.59
C GLY A 7 -7.88 11.79 5.47
N ILE A 8 -8.63 12.79 5.92
CA ILE A 8 -8.11 13.86 6.79
C ILE A 8 -7.64 13.33 8.14
N LYS A 9 -8.36 12.35 8.71
CA LYS A 9 -7.98 11.71 9.98
C LYS A 9 -6.65 10.97 9.84
N LEU A 10 -6.48 10.22 8.76
CA LEU A 10 -5.27 9.46 8.47
C LEU A 10 -4.08 10.38 8.22
N THR A 11 -4.24 11.41 7.37
CA THR A 11 -3.19 12.39 7.12
C THR A 11 -2.73 13.07 8.41
N SER A 12 -3.67 13.48 9.26
CA SER A 12 -3.35 14.07 10.57
C SER A 12 -2.63 13.09 11.50
N TYR A 13 -3.00 11.81 11.45
CA TYR A 13 -2.35 10.78 12.26
C TYR A 13 -0.93 10.49 11.77
N VAL A 14 -0.72 10.35 10.46
CA VAL A 14 0.61 10.19 9.86
C VAL A 14 1.49 11.39 10.20
N ALA A 15 0.99 12.63 10.03
CA ALA A 15 1.72 13.84 10.38
C ALA A 15 2.14 13.89 11.86
N LYS A 16 1.25 13.43 12.76
CA LYS A 16 1.58 13.30 14.19
C LYS A 16 2.75 12.35 14.41
N VAL A 17 2.70 11.14 13.83
CA VAL A 17 3.76 10.14 13.99
C VAL A 17 5.07 10.60 13.35
N CYS A 18 5.03 11.25 12.18
CA CYS A 18 6.21 11.87 11.58
C CYS A 18 6.87 12.86 12.52
N ARG A 19 6.09 13.74 13.14
CA ARG A 19 6.58 14.73 14.11
C ARG A 19 7.19 14.06 15.35
N GLU A 20 6.56 13.03 15.89
CA GLU A 20 7.06 12.27 17.06
C GLU A 20 8.38 11.55 16.74
N LYS A 21 8.56 11.11 15.51
CA LYS A 21 9.80 10.47 15.03
C LYS A 21 10.83 11.45 14.48
N GLY A 22 10.58 12.76 14.51
CA GLY A 22 11.48 13.77 13.96
C GLY A 22 11.67 13.67 12.45
N THR A 23 10.69 13.09 11.72
CA THR A 23 10.72 12.91 10.27
C THR A 23 9.81 13.92 9.59
N LEU A 24 10.28 14.52 8.50
CA LEU A 24 9.46 15.43 7.71
C LEU A 24 8.46 14.63 6.84
N MET A 25 7.23 15.10 6.80
CA MET A 25 6.26 14.63 5.83
C MET A 25 6.46 15.43 4.53
N PRO A 26 6.67 14.77 3.37
CA PRO A 26 6.84 15.49 2.11
C PRO A 26 5.55 16.21 1.73
N ASP A 27 5.70 17.37 1.10
CA ASP A 27 4.60 18.02 0.41
C ASP A 27 4.34 17.24 -0.89
N LEU A 28 3.14 16.67 -1.00
CA LEU A 28 2.77 15.88 -2.16
C LEU A 28 2.17 16.82 -3.20
N GLU A 29 2.88 17.01 -4.31
CA GLU A 29 2.30 17.65 -5.49
C GLU A 29 1.09 16.82 -5.95
N LYS A 30 -0.03 17.49 -6.21
CA LYS A 30 -1.20 16.84 -6.79
C LYS A 30 -0.81 16.29 -8.16
N SER A 31 -0.83 14.97 -8.31
CA SER A 31 -0.60 14.37 -9.63
C SER A 31 -1.76 14.75 -10.54
N SER A 32 -1.44 15.18 -11.76
CA SER A 32 -2.43 15.43 -12.80
C SER A 32 -3.03 14.14 -13.37
N ASP A 33 -2.40 13.01 -13.09
CA ASP A 33 -2.85 11.69 -13.54
C ASP A 33 -3.90 11.15 -12.57
N ASN A 34 -5.16 11.26 -13.00
CA ASN A 34 -6.32 10.69 -12.30
C ASN A 34 -6.44 9.16 -12.47
N ASP A 35 -5.40 8.48 -12.92
CA ASP A 35 -5.38 7.03 -12.98
C ASP A 35 -5.09 6.46 -11.60
N GLY A 36 -6.17 6.07 -10.90
CA GLY A 36 -6.06 5.36 -9.62
C GLY A 36 -5.22 4.09 -9.77
N TYR A 37 -4.69 3.61 -8.65
CA TYR A 37 -3.95 2.34 -8.65
C TYR A 37 -4.85 1.13 -8.94
N GLU A 38 -4.23 0.06 -9.40
CA GLU A 38 -4.92 -1.17 -9.74
C GLU A 38 -5.52 -1.85 -8.51
N GLY A 39 -6.79 -2.28 -8.62
CA GLY A 39 -7.45 -3.03 -7.55
C GLY A 39 -6.94 -4.48 -7.45
N ALA A 40 -7.44 -5.22 -6.46
CA ALA A 40 -7.09 -6.62 -6.25
C ALA A 40 -7.42 -7.49 -7.46
N ILE A 41 -6.60 -8.51 -7.69
CA ILE A 41 -6.89 -9.57 -8.66
C ILE A 41 -7.97 -10.47 -8.06
N VAL A 42 -9.10 -10.59 -8.74
CA VAL A 42 -10.20 -11.48 -8.36
C VAL A 42 -10.26 -12.62 -9.37
N LEU A 43 -9.99 -13.84 -8.90
CA LEU A 43 -10.11 -15.02 -9.75
C LEU A 43 -11.59 -15.31 -10.03
N PRO A 44 -11.95 -15.70 -11.28
CA PRO A 44 -13.32 -16.07 -11.59
C PRO A 44 -13.73 -17.32 -10.78
N PRO A 45 -14.92 -17.31 -10.15
CA PRO A 45 -15.36 -18.44 -9.35
C PRO A 45 -15.65 -19.67 -10.25
N LYS A 46 -15.32 -20.85 -9.74
CA LYS A 46 -15.80 -22.10 -10.32
C LYS A 46 -17.23 -22.33 -9.82
N CYS A 47 -18.21 -21.91 -10.59
CA CYS A 47 -19.63 -22.05 -10.24
C CYS A 47 -20.03 -23.54 -10.26
N ALA A 48 -20.19 -24.16 -9.08
CA ALA A 48 -20.63 -25.55 -8.94
C ALA A 48 -21.29 -25.73 -7.57
N MET A 49 -22.02 -26.82 -7.41
CA MET A 49 -22.52 -27.28 -6.12
C MET A 49 -21.50 -28.22 -5.48
N TYR A 50 -20.98 -27.87 -4.31
CA TYR A 50 -19.97 -28.63 -3.58
C TYR A 50 -20.65 -29.35 -2.39
N GLY A 51 -21.29 -30.49 -2.66
CA GLY A 51 -22.04 -31.23 -1.63
C GLY A 51 -21.35 -32.49 -1.10
N GLU A 52 -20.32 -32.98 -1.79
CA GLU A 52 -19.68 -34.25 -1.43
C GLU A 52 -18.57 -34.11 -0.38
N ASN A 53 -17.88 -32.99 -0.39
CA ASN A 53 -16.76 -32.72 0.53
C ASN A 53 -16.97 -31.40 1.27
N PRO A 54 -16.58 -31.29 2.55
CA PRO A 54 -16.62 -30.03 3.27
C PRO A 54 -15.66 -29.00 2.64
N VAL A 55 -16.14 -27.78 2.48
CA VAL A 55 -15.35 -26.67 1.94
C VAL A 55 -14.91 -25.76 3.08
N ALA A 56 -13.60 -25.61 3.26
CA ALA A 56 -13.02 -24.67 4.21
C ALA A 56 -12.80 -23.31 3.56
N CYS A 57 -13.28 -22.24 4.20
CA CYS A 57 -12.98 -20.88 3.80
C CYS A 57 -11.87 -20.32 4.68
N VAL A 58 -10.73 -19.96 4.08
CA VAL A 58 -9.56 -19.41 4.77
C VAL A 58 -9.38 -17.96 4.35
N ASP A 59 -9.23 -17.06 5.32
CA ASP A 59 -8.99 -15.62 5.09
C ASP A 59 -7.75 -15.17 5.86
N TYR A 60 -6.97 -14.27 5.25
CA TYR A 60 -5.83 -13.64 5.91
C TYR A 60 -6.29 -12.52 6.82
N SER A 61 -5.84 -12.56 8.07
CA SER A 61 -6.14 -11.47 9.00
C SER A 61 -5.48 -10.16 8.57
N SER A 62 -6.30 -9.21 8.12
CA SER A 62 -5.83 -7.88 7.68
C SER A 62 -4.69 -7.97 6.64
N LEU A 63 -4.94 -8.64 5.50
CA LEU A 63 -3.93 -8.98 4.48
C LEU A 63 -2.99 -7.82 4.13
N TYR A 64 -3.50 -6.68 3.66
CA TYR A 64 -2.67 -5.54 3.25
C TYR A 64 -1.86 -4.92 4.41
N PRO A 65 -2.44 -4.64 5.58
CA PRO A 65 -1.69 -4.22 6.76
C PRO A 65 -0.59 -5.19 7.15
N SER A 66 -0.87 -6.49 7.11
CA SER A 66 0.12 -7.52 7.46
C SER A 66 1.29 -7.57 6.49
N ILE A 67 1.03 -7.45 5.19
CA ILE A 67 2.07 -7.37 4.15
C ILE A 67 2.92 -6.11 4.34
N ALA A 68 2.28 -4.93 4.50
CA ALA A 68 2.99 -3.68 4.69
C ALA A 68 3.92 -3.72 5.91
N LYS A 69 3.46 -4.35 7.00
CA LYS A 69 4.27 -4.54 8.20
C LYS A 69 5.38 -5.57 8.00
N GLY A 70 5.07 -6.74 7.45
CA GLY A 70 6.03 -7.85 7.31
C GLY A 70 7.19 -7.53 6.36
N TRP A 71 6.94 -6.70 5.35
CA TRP A 71 7.92 -6.29 4.35
C TRP A 71 8.42 -4.86 4.53
N ASN A 72 8.09 -4.21 5.64
CA ASN A 72 8.47 -2.84 5.95
C ASN A 72 8.16 -1.85 4.80
N LEU A 73 6.96 -1.97 4.19
CA LEU A 73 6.58 -1.14 3.05
C LEU A 73 6.13 0.25 3.52
N SER A 74 6.99 1.24 3.29
CA SER A 74 6.73 2.62 3.70
C SER A 74 7.45 3.59 2.74
N PRO A 75 6.94 4.79 2.52
CA PRO A 75 7.65 5.79 1.71
C PRO A 75 9.10 6.03 2.15
N ASN A 76 9.37 5.99 3.45
CA ASN A 76 10.71 6.21 4.01
C ASN A 76 11.61 4.96 4.00
N SER A 77 11.10 3.78 3.65
CA SER A 77 11.88 2.56 3.41
C SER A 77 12.08 2.25 1.91
N LYS A 78 11.38 2.97 1.03
CA LYS A 78 11.50 2.82 -0.41
C LYS A 78 12.81 3.41 -0.90
N VAL A 79 13.66 2.59 -1.52
CA VAL A 79 14.97 2.99 -2.03
C VAL A 79 14.83 3.52 -3.46
N TRP A 80 14.26 2.72 -4.36
CA TRP A 80 14.01 3.12 -5.74
C TRP A 80 12.88 2.30 -6.38
N THR A 81 12.42 2.81 -7.52
CA THR A 81 11.47 2.14 -8.41
C THR A 81 12.01 2.20 -9.82
N LYS A 82 12.04 1.08 -10.54
CA LYS A 82 12.46 0.97 -11.93
C LYS A 82 11.31 0.39 -12.76
N ASN A 83 11.01 1.02 -13.90
CA ASN A 83 9.98 0.54 -14.83
C ASN A 83 10.67 0.10 -16.11
N TYR A 84 10.30 -1.08 -16.59
CA TYR A 84 10.79 -1.70 -17.80
C TYR A 84 9.66 -1.84 -18.81
N ASP A 85 9.96 -1.75 -20.10
CA ASP A 85 9.02 -2.07 -21.18
C ASP A 85 8.84 -3.59 -21.36
N LEU A 86 8.04 -3.98 -22.35
CA LEU A 86 7.80 -5.39 -22.68
C LEU A 86 9.06 -6.11 -23.21
N GLN A 87 10.07 -5.38 -23.64
CA GLN A 87 11.35 -5.89 -24.13
C GLN A 87 12.41 -5.93 -23.01
N GLY A 88 12.08 -5.53 -21.79
CA GLY A 88 13.01 -5.48 -20.67
C GLY A 88 13.91 -4.25 -20.66
N LYS A 89 13.65 -3.24 -21.50
CA LYS A 89 14.41 -1.98 -21.51
C LYS A 89 13.90 -1.05 -20.41
N LEU A 90 14.84 -0.47 -19.66
CA LEU A 90 14.56 0.50 -18.61
C LEU A 90 14.01 1.81 -19.18
N ILE A 91 12.81 2.20 -18.78
CA ILE A 91 12.10 3.40 -19.27
C ILE A 91 11.95 4.51 -18.25
N LYS A 92 11.83 4.16 -16.95
CA LYS A 92 11.72 5.14 -15.85
C LYS A 92 12.49 4.68 -14.61
N ILE A 93 13.06 5.64 -13.89
CA ILE A 93 13.61 5.47 -12.54
C ILE A 93 12.96 6.53 -11.64
N ASN A 94 12.35 6.11 -10.52
CA ASN A 94 11.64 6.98 -9.58
C ASN A 94 10.68 7.95 -10.29
N ASP A 95 9.88 7.40 -11.22
CA ASP A 95 8.89 8.10 -12.06
C ASP A 95 9.47 9.11 -13.08
N LYS A 96 10.79 9.33 -13.08
CA LYS A 96 11.50 10.14 -14.09
C LYS A 96 11.82 9.30 -15.34
N LYS A 97 11.49 9.81 -16.52
CA LYS A 97 11.85 9.13 -17.79
C LYS A 97 13.35 9.04 -17.96
N VAL A 98 13.82 7.86 -18.36
CA VAL A 98 15.22 7.59 -18.66
C VAL A 98 15.54 8.06 -20.10
N THR A 99 16.63 8.80 -20.22
CA THR A 99 17.24 9.23 -21.49
C THR A 99 18.74 9.00 -21.40
N ASP A 100 19.42 8.86 -22.53
CA ASP A 100 20.88 8.64 -22.55
C ASP A 100 21.66 9.72 -21.80
N LYS A 101 21.10 10.94 -21.74
CA LYS A 101 21.71 12.08 -21.04
C LYS A 101 21.58 12.05 -19.52
N ASN A 102 20.49 11.47 -19.00
CA ASN A 102 20.19 11.51 -17.56
C ASN A 102 20.36 10.16 -16.85
N LEU A 103 20.58 9.07 -17.57
CA LEU A 103 20.67 7.72 -17.02
C LEU A 103 21.69 7.63 -15.88
N LYS A 104 22.94 8.06 -16.11
CA LYS A 104 24.01 8.00 -15.10
C LYS A 104 23.63 8.74 -13.82
N LYS A 105 23.07 9.95 -13.94
CA LYS A 105 22.63 10.75 -12.80
C LYS A 105 21.52 10.07 -12.01
N LEU A 106 20.55 9.48 -12.71
CA LEU A 106 19.44 8.76 -12.07
C LEU A 106 19.91 7.48 -11.37
N GLU A 107 20.87 6.77 -11.94
CA GLU A 107 21.49 5.62 -11.31
C GLU A 107 22.29 6.00 -10.06
N GLU A 108 23.07 7.07 -10.09
CA GLU A 108 23.77 7.61 -8.92
C GLU A 108 22.79 8.00 -7.80
N GLU A 109 21.67 8.65 -8.15
CA GLU A 109 20.61 8.97 -7.19
C GLU A 109 20.02 7.71 -6.53
N THR A 110 19.89 6.58 -7.26
CA THR A 110 19.42 5.32 -6.69
C THR A 110 20.44 4.65 -5.79
N GLN A 111 21.72 4.74 -6.11
CA GLN A 111 22.81 4.12 -5.34
C GLN A 111 23.03 4.78 -3.97
N LYS A 112 22.64 6.04 -3.82
CA LYS A 112 22.86 6.82 -2.60
C LYS A 112 22.30 6.14 -1.33
N TYR A 113 21.19 5.42 -1.47
CA TYR A 113 20.50 4.74 -0.35
C TYR A 113 20.43 3.22 -0.55
N ASP A 114 21.19 2.69 -1.52
CA ASP A 114 21.25 1.28 -1.82
C ASP A 114 22.53 0.65 -1.25
N ASN A 115 22.44 -0.61 -0.88
CA ASN A 115 23.57 -1.41 -0.38
C ASN A 115 24.32 -0.79 0.82
N ILE A 116 23.62 -0.07 1.69
CA ILE A 116 24.19 0.47 2.94
C ILE A 116 24.47 -0.68 3.90
N GLU A 117 25.63 -0.67 4.51
CA GLU A 117 26.05 -1.69 5.47
C GLU A 117 25.06 -1.80 6.65
N GLY A 118 24.73 -3.01 7.04
CA GLY A 118 23.75 -3.28 8.10
C GLY A 118 22.29 -3.27 7.69
N TYR A 119 21.97 -2.90 6.44
CA TYR A 119 20.61 -2.96 5.90
C TYR A 119 20.42 -4.18 5.02
N GLN A 120 19.24 -4.78 5.10
CA GLN A 120 18.77 -5.77 4.14
C GLN A 120 17.82 -5.11 3.14
N TYR A 121 17.69 -5.70 1.95
CA TYR A 121 16.85 -5.13 0.89
C TYR A 121 15.96 -6.20 0.30
N ILE A 122 14.75 -5.81 -0.03
CA ILE A 122 13.77 -6.67 -0.68
C ILE A 122 13.36 -6.01 -1.99
N GLU A 123 13.32 -6.79 -3.05
CA GLU A 123 12.79 -6.38 -4.33
C GLU A 123 11.44 -7.02 -4.57
N VAL A 124 10.50 -6.22 -5.05
CA VAL A 124 9.18 -6.65 -5.45
C VAL A 124 8.99 -6.30 -6.91
N GLU A 125 8.77 -7.33 -7.71
CA GLU A 125 8.49 -7.20 -9.14
C GLU A 125 7.02 -7.48 -9.40
N PHE A 126 6.41 -6.66 -10.27
CA PHE A 126 5.04 -6.84 -10.71
C PHE A 126 4.81 -6.25 -12.10
N ASP A 127 3.79 -6.80 -12.79
CA ASP A 127 3.40 -6.34 -14.09
C ASP A 127 2.77 -4.93 -14.01
N SER A 128 3.13 -4.06 -14.92
CA SER A 128 2.47 -2.77 -15.11
C SER A 128 1.52 -2.82 -16.29
N PHE A 129 0.39 -2.12 -16.15
CA PHE A 129 -0.67 -2.10 -17.15
C PHE A 129 -0.99 -0.66 -17.54
N GLU A 130 -1.33 -0.48 -18.80
CA GLU A 130 -1.89 0.77 -19.32
C GLU A 130 -3.35 0.58 -19.71
N THR A 131 -4.16 1.59 -19.43
CA THR A 131 -5.56 1.60 -19.83
C THR A 131 -5.69 2.13 -21.24
N ILE A 132 -6.05 1.27 -22.16
CA ILE A 132 -6.30 1.63 -23.58
C ILE A 132 -7.81 1.72 -23.81
N GLN A 133 -8.27 2.81 -24.39
CA GLN A 133 -9.65 2.98 -24.80
C GLN A 133 -9.70 3.21 -26.31
N ARG A 134 -10.29 2.25 -27.02
CA ARG A 134 -10.42 2.30 -28.49
C ARG A 134 -11.81 2.81 -28.88
N TYR A 135 -11.91 3.48 -30.02
CA TYR A 135 -13.19 3.84 -30.58
C TYR A 135 -13.85 2.60 -31.20
N THR A 136 -15.14 2.43 -30.95
CA THR A 136 -15.97 1.40 -31.63
C THR A 136 -16.16 1.77 -33.10
N ALA A 137 -16.57 0.79 -33.94
CA ALA A 137 -16.88 1.03 -35.34
C ALA A 137 -17.96 2.13 -35.56
N LYS A 138 -18.74 2.45 -34.55
CA LYS A 138 -19.73 3.54 -34.53
C LYS A 138 -19.20 4.87 -34.05
N GLY A 139 -17.88 5.05 -33.91
CA GLY A 139 -17.24 6.29 -33.47
C GLY A 139 -17.46 6.65 -31.99
N LYS A 140 -18.01 5.73 -31.18
CA LYS A 140 -18.14 5.93 -29.70
C LYS A 140 -16.97 5.34 -28.98
N LEU A 141 -16.59 5.93 -27.84
CA LEU A 141 -15.58 5.37 -26.94
C LEU A 141 -16.04 4.00 -26.43
N GLY A 142 -15.24 2.97 -26.68
CA GLY A 142 -15.48 1.60 -26.23
C GLY A 142 -15.15 1.39 -24.76
N LYS A 143 -15.13 0.14 -24.33
CA LYS A 143 -14.66 -0.22 -22.99
C LYS A 143 -13.18 0.13 -22.83
N LYS A 144 -12.81 0.47 -21.60
CA LYS A 144 -11.41 0.59 -21.21
C LYS A 144 -10.85 -0.82 -21.01
N ASP A 145 -9.83 -1.16 -21.79
CA ASP A 145 -9.12 -2.43 -21.69
C ASP A 145 -7.75 -2.19 -21.04
N LYS A 146 -7.36 -3.06 -20.10
CA LYS A 146 -6.05 -3.03 -19.48
C LYS A 146 -5.11 -3.93 -20.28
N VAL A 147 -4.02 -3.37 -20.77
CA VAL A 147 -3.00 -4.09 -21.53
C VAL A 147 -1.68 -3.98 -20.77
N LYS A 148 -0.97 -5.11 -20.63
CA LYS A 148 0.36 -5.13 -20.02
C LYS A 148 1.27 -4.20 -20.80
N SER A 149 1.87 -3.23 -20.12
CA SER A 149 2.79 -2.24 -20.70
C SER A 149 4.26 -2.54 -20.39
N GLY A 150 4.50 -3.38 -19.38
CA GLY A 150 5.85 -3.74 -18.99
C GLY A 150 5.90 -4.34 -17.59
N THR A 151 7.01 -4.14 -16.90
CA THR A 151 7.27 -4.63 -15.54
C THR A 151 7.78 -3.49 -14.66
N LYS A 152 7.36 -3.47 -13.42
CA LYS A 152 7.81 -2.50 -12.42
C LYS A 152 8.50 -3.24 -11.28
N VAL A 153 9.71 -2.80 -10.92
CA VAL A 153 10.49 -3.32 -9.80
C VAL A 153 10.64 -2.24 -8.75
N CYS A 154 10.28 -2.55 -7.52
CA CYS A 154 10.44 -1.66 -6.37
C CYS A 154 11.39 -2.29 -5.35
N ARG A 155 12.36 -1.53 -4.86
CA ARG A 155 13.32 -1.96 -3.84
C ARG A 155 13.06 -1.24 -2.51
N TRP A 156 13.01 -2.02 -1.44
CA TRP A 156 12.68 -1.57 -0.10
C TRP A 156 13.77 -1.96 0.89
N ALA A 157 14.16 -1.02 1.75
CA ALA A 157 15.13 -1.26 2.80
C ALA A 157 14.45 -1.87 4.04
N GLN A 158 15.06 -2.92 4.59
CA GLN A 158 14.74 -3.46 5.89
C GLN A 158 15.70 -2.85 6.90
N PHE A 159 15.17 -2.10 7.84
CA PHE A 159 15.99 -1.38 8.79
C PHE A 159 16.65 -2.32 9.81
N PRO A 160 17.89 -2.03 10.26
CA PRO A 160 18.55 -2.84 11.26
C PRO A 160 17.80 -2.81 12.60
N ASN A 161 18.07 -3.80 13.45
CA ASN A 161 17.50 -3.91 14.81
C ASN A 161 15.97 -3.97 14.88
N GLY A 162 15.31 -4.43 13.80
CA GLY A 162 13.85 -4.54 13.75
C GLY A 162 13.11 -3.21 13.75
N GLN A 163 13.79 -2.11 13.41
CA GLN A 163 13.13 -0.82 13.26
C GLN A 163 12.14 -0.87 12.10
N GLU A 164 10.99 -0.25 12.29
CA GLU A 164 9.93 -0.18 11.27
C GLU A 164 9.86 1.22 10.65
N GLY A 165 9.49 1.24 9.36
CA GLY A 165 9.09 2.46 8.67
C GLY A 165 7.86 3.10 9.32
N ILE A 166 7.51 4.31 8.90
CA ILE A 166 6.39 5.07 9.48
C ILE A 166 5.07 4.33 9.32
N ILE A 167 4.77 3.84 8.13
CA ILE A 167 3.50 3.14 7.84
C ILE A 167 3.40 1.81 8.60
N PRO A 168 4.38 0.90 8.57
CA PRO A 168 4.40 -0.30 9.39
C PRO A 168 4.22 -0.03 10.89
N CYS A 169 4.89 0.99 11.42
CA CYS A 169 4.75 1.40 12.81
C CYS A 169 3.31 1.81 13.15
N ILE A 170 2.69 2.68 12.35
CA ILE A 170 1.29 3.10 12.52
C ILE A 170 0.34 1.90 12.49
N ILE A 171 0.53 0.99 11.52
CA ILE A 171 -0.27 -0.22 11.40
C ILE A 171 -0.10 -1.11 12.63
N GLY A 172 1.15 -1.29 13.09
CA GLY A 172 1.46 -2.05 14.29
C GLY A 172 0.73 -1.52 15.54
N ASP A 173 0.80 -0.21 15.75
CA ASP A 173 0.14 0.46 16.88
C ASP A 173 -1.39 0.32 16.82
N LEU A 174 -2.00 0.48 15.64
CA LEU A 174 -3.44 0.32 15.46
C LEU A 174 -3.90 -1.13 15.69
N LEU A 175 -3.16 -2.11 15.17
CA LEU A 175 -3.48 -3.53 15.37
C LEU A 175 -3.31 -3.94 16.83
N LYS A 176 -2.27 -3.44 17.52
CA LYS A 176 -2.04 -3.66 18.96
C LYS A 176 -3.17 -3.05 19.78
N ALA A 177 -3.50 -1.78 19.56
CA ALA A 177 -4.60 -1.10 20.25
C ALA A 177 -5.94 -1.81 20.03
N ARG A 178 -6.18 -2.33 18.81
CA ARG A 178 -7.37 -3.14 18.51
C ARG A 178 -7.40 -4.42 19.33
N LYS A 179 -6.29 -5.18 19.38
CA LYS A 179 -6.21 -6.42 20.14
C LYS A 179 -6.46 -6.19 21.65
N GLU A 180 -5.81 -5.18 22.21
CA GLU A 180 -5.98 -4.80 23.61
C GLU A 180 -7.44 -4.37 23.94
N THR A 181 -8.05 -3.61 23.01
CA THR A 181 -9.45 -3.17 23.19
C THR A 181 -10.43 -4.34 23.10
N ARG A 182 -10.18 -5.33 22.24
CA ARG A 182 -11.00 -6.55 22.19
C ARG A 182 -10.92 -7.36 23.48
N VAL A 183 -9.72 -7.58 23.99
CA VAL A 183 -9.54 -8.29 25.27
C VAL A 183 -10.27 -7.57 26.41
N LYS A 184 -10.19 -6.22 26.44
CA LYS A 184 -10.96 -5.44 27.43
C LYS A 184 -12.46 -5.58 27.24
N ALA A 185 -12.95 -5.58 26.00
CA ALA A 185 -14.39 -5.74 25.73
C ALA A 185 -14.92 -7.13 26.13
N GLU A 186 -14.12 -8.18 25.96
CA GLU A 186 -14.45 -9.55 26.32
C GLU A 186 -14.52 -9.75 27.86
N SER A 187 -13.76 -8.98 28.63
CA SER A 187 -13.71 -9.03 30.09
C SER A 187 -14.60 -8.00 30.79
N GLU A 188 -15.25 -7.11 30.03
CA GLU A 188 -16.06 -6.00 30.59
C GLU A 188 -17.42 -6.49 31.04
N PRO A 189 -17.79 -6.34 32.33
CA PRO A 189 -19.06 -6.80 32.86
C PRO A 189 -20.24 -5.90 32.47
N ASP A 190 -20.02 -4.61 32.22
CA ASP A 190 -21.07 -3.67 31.82
C ASP A 190 -21.35 -3.80 30.30
N PRO A 191 -22.56 -4.21 29.89
CA PRO A 191 -22.91 -4.37 28.48
C PRO A 191 -22.79 -3.08 27.65
N PHE A 192 -23.05 -1.93 28.26
CA PHE A 192 -22.94 -0.64 27.58
C PHE A 192 -21.46 -0.32 27.29
N ILE A 193 -20.58 -0.47 28.28
CA ILE A 193 -19.14 -0.25 28.14
C ILE A 193 -18.55 -1.26 27.17
N ALA A 194 -18.92 -2.54 27.26
CA ALA A 194 -18.50 -3.58 26.33
C ALA A 194 -18.86 -3.22 24.88
N ASN A 195 -20.07 -2.71 24.63
CA ASN A 195 -20.48 -2.26 23.30
C ASN A 195 -19.66 -1.05 22.82
N VAL A 196 -19.37 -0.08 23.69
CA VAL A 196 -18.51 1.07 23.35
C VAL A 196 -17.10 0.60 22.96
N LEU A 197 -16.52 -0.35 23.70
CA LEU A 197 -15.22 -0.95 23.40
C LEU A 197 -15.25 -1.72 22.08
N ASP A 198 -16.32 -2.45 21.78
CA ASP A 198 -16.50 -3.13 20.49
C ASP A 198 -16.51 -2.12 19.33
N LYS A 199 -17.25 -1.03 19.43
CA LYS A 199 -17.23 0.04 18.39
C LYS A 199 -15.86 0.70 18.28
N ARG A 200 -15.15 0.87 19.39
CA ARG A 200 -13.79 1.41 19.39
C ARG A 200 -12.80 0.50 18.64
N GLN A 201 -12.83 -0.83 18.91
CA GLN A 201 -11.95 -1.77 18.18
C GLN A 201 -12.26 -1.81 16.67
N LEU A 202 -13.56 -1.65 16.31
CA LEU A 202 -13.95 -1.55 14.90
C LEU A 202 -13.37 -0.28 14.26
N GLY A 203 -13.35 0.84 14.99
CA GLY A 203 -12.70 2.07 14.54
C GLY A 203 -11.22 1.87 14.20
N TYR A 204 -10.46 1.16 15.04
CA TYR A 204 -9.06 0.82 14.76
C TYR A 204 -8.92 -0.04 13.51
N LYS A 205 -9.80 -1.04 13.30
CA LYS A 205 -9.82 -1.88 12.11
C LYS A 205 -10.03 -1.05 10.85
N VAL A 206 -11.03 -0.18 10.86
CA VAL A 206 -11.35 0.69 9.72
C VAL A 206 -10.19 1.63 9.41
N THR A 207 -9.59 2.23 10.44
CA THR A 207 -8.45 3.15 10.26
C THR A 207 -7.24 2.44 9.64
N ALA A 208 -6.86 1.25 10.15
CA ALA A 208 -5.74 0.47 9.62
C ALA A 208 -5.97 0.04 8.16
N ASN A 209 -7.18 -0.39 7.82
CA ASN A 209 -7.50 -0.81 6.45
C ASN A 209 -7.62 0.38 5.48
N SER A 210 -8.10 1.54 5.96
CA SER A 210 -8.23 2.75 5.15
C SER A 210 -6.88 3.39 4.82
N LEU A 211 -5.85 3.14 5.63
CA LEU A 211 -4.49 3.66 5.39
C LEU A 211 -3.95 3.22 4.03
N TYR A 212 -4.15 1.95 3.68
CA TYR A 212 -3.80 1.44 2.36
C TYR A 212 -4.52 2.19 1.23
N GLY A 213 -5.83 2.37 1.35
CA GLY A 213 -6.62 3.08 0.35
C GLY A 213 -6.21 4.54 0.15
N GLN A 214 -5.72 5.19 1.21
CA GLN A 214 -5.25 6.58 1.14
C GLN A 214 -3.85 6.72 0.52
N MET A 215 -2.99 5.72 0.61
CA MET A 215 -1.66 5.78 -0.01
C MET A 215 -1.72 5.83 -1.55
N GLY A 216 -2.82 5.41 -2.16
CA GLY A 216 -3.04 5.46 -3.61
C GLY A 216 -4.09 6.49 -4.04
N SER A 217 -4.62 7.30 -3.14
CA SER A 217 -5.56 8.37 -3.50
C SER A 217 -4.79 9.63 -3.91
N SER A 218 -5.12 10.17 -5.07
CA SER A 218 -4.70 11.49 -5.56
C SER A 218 -5.44 12.62 -4.85
#